data_e834c404f101d93b69c2514d88ec7b70
#
_entry.id   e834c404f101d93b69c2514d88ec7b70
#
_cell.length_a   1.000
_cell.length_b   1.000
_cell.length_c   1.000
_cell.angle_alpha   90.00
_cell.angle_beta   90.00
_cell.angle_gamma   90.00
#
_symmetry.space_group_name_H-M   'P 1'
#
loop_
_entity.id
_entity.type
_entity.pdbx_description
1 polymer ?
#
loop_
_entity_poly.entity_id
_entity_poly.type
_entity_poly.pdbx_seq_one_letter_code
_entity_poly.pdbx_strand_id
1 'polypeptide(L)'
;MQTTSSFKDIIENQDYKPQLHDVTRYFYNVKIDGKFVPVHGEESNCLMVFLAYVMMKTPAIIESYSGGGKSCMANAVLSLIPEEEKYSIELGSDKSVWYDREKINEKSFVYAPELQKCMQNLDVRELLKNWGEGKTAERKVAISIFGQEDSVREQTINWHPFLSTFALENKDAFIDEELRRRVVTIHTDCSRKQTREVLKNKLQRVATPHKMMTMDEKEIMKLRLHILHILGQTKEKMPSFLNPFAPILHKSIPDVFTISRSYIDYLINVINGSALFHLKERFKFEDMIVVAPQDNWFALRIYGTQFFESCLKIPMLGKEVLKMFPKKIIQGEQILDECFLEVNQVQQKMKEAGYLLESGKIRAILGLLTMSGYLEEALEGKEKKKRYCLGNLSSDWSTHLEWEREIKNVKEFIQKEYPGMYEEYDKKYCQNLTITDPINGERINLLELKNGKNEDINNKNVRGMLDEFIKC
;
A
#
# COMPACT_ATOMS: atom_id res chain seq x y z
N MET A 1 -38.87 -2.09 8.84
CA MET A 1 -38.54 -3.28 9.64
C MET A 1 -38.55 -4.61 8.84
N GLN A 2 -38.72 -4.61 7.53
CA GLN A 2 -38.67 -5.84 6.68
C GLN A 2 -37.30 -6.09 6.03
N THR A 3 -36.27 -5.27 6.33
CA THR A 3 -34.97 -5.34 5.67
C THR A 3 -33.92 -6.20 6.41
N THR A 4 -34.12 -6.50 7.71
CA THR A 4 -33.11 -7.17 8.53
C THR A 4 -33.00 -8.70 8.33
N SER A 5 -34.09 -9.38 7.95
CA SER A 5 -34.05 -10.84 7.67
C SER A 5 -33.37 -11.14 6.34
N SER A 6 -33.62 -10.32 5.32
CA SER A 6 -33.00 -10.45 3.99
C SER A 6 -31.47 -10.21 4.01
N PHE A 7 -30.98 -9.42 4.96
CA PHE A 7 -29.55 -9.13 5.12
C PHE A 7 -28.78 -10.31 5.74
N LYS A 8 -29.37 -11.03 6.72
CA LYS A 8 -28.76 -12.23 7.27
C LYS A 8 -28.63 -13.32 6.21
N ASP A 9 -29.65 -13.53 5.39
CA ASP A 9 -29.65 -14.54 4.34
C ASP A 9 -28.59 -14.29 3.27
N ILE A 10 -28.24 -13.02 2.99
CA ILE A 10 -27.18 -12.64 2.05
C ILE A 10 -25.79 -12.84 2.68
N ILE A 11 -25.64 -12.58 3.98
CA ILE A 11 -24.38 -12.78 4.71
C ILE A 11 -24.08 -14.27 4.88
N GLU A 12 -25.12 -15.07 5.14
CA GLU A 12 -25.03 -16.53 5.30
C GLU A 12 -24.93 -17.28 3.97
N ASN A 13 -25.11 -16.60 2.83
CA ASN A 13 -24.90 -17.20 1.52
C ASN A 13 -23.42 -17.59 1.37
N GLN A 14 -23.12 -18.86 1.68
CA GLN A 14 -21.77 -19.44 1.75
C GLN A 14 -21.03 -19.38 0.40
N ASP A 15 -21.72 -19.11 -0.70
CA ASP A 15 -21.18 -19.18 -2.05
C ASP A 15 -20.52 -17.90 -2.55
N TYR A 16 -20.78 -16.74 -1.90
CA TYR A 16 -20.13 -15.49 -2.32
C TYR A 16 -18.70 -15.38 -1.77
N LYS A 17 -17.74 -15.50 -2.69
CA LYS A 17 -16.29 -15.42 -2.43
C LYS A 17 -15.70 -14.31 -3.31
N PRO A 18 -15.74 -13.05 -2.85
CA PRO A 18 -15.19 -11.94 -3.62
C PRO A 18 -13.68 -12.09 -3.78
N GLN A 19 -13.18 -11.63 -4.92
CA GLN A 19 -11.76 -11.51 -5.20
C GLN A 19 -11.28 -10.08 -4.94
N LEU A 20 -10.00 -9.87 -4.71
CA LEU A 20 -9.45 -8.51 -4.57
C LEU A 20 -9.70 -7.64 -5.81
N HIS A 21 -9.81 -8.27 -6.98
CA HIS A 21 -10.21 -7.56 -8.20
C HIS A 21 -11.61 -6.93 -8.10
N ASP A 22 -12.54 -7.51 -7.34
CA ASP A 22 -13.86 -6.90 -7.12
C ASP A 22 -13.75 -5.61 -6.31
N VAL A 23 -12.78 -5.52 -5.38
CA VAL A 23 -12.47 -4.26 -4.67
C VAL A 23 -11.92 -3.22 -5.64
N THR A 24 -11.05 -3.62 -6.58
CA THR A 24 -10.56 -2.73 -7.65
C THR A 24 -11.69 -2.23 -8.54
N ARG A 25 -12.57 -3.13 -8.99
CA ARG A 25 -13.77 -2.76 -9.76
C ARG A 25 -14.65 -1.78 -8.97
N TYR A 26 -14.78 -1.95 -7.67
CA TYR A 26 -15.51 -1.02 -6.82
C TYR A 26 -14.92 0.39 -6.86
N PHE A 27 -13.58 0.55 -6.84
CA PHE A 27 -12.95 1.87 -6.88
C PHE A 27 -13.27 2.66 -8.15
N TYR A 28 -13.58 1.99 -9.26
CA TYR A 28 -14.09 2.66 -10.46
C TYR A 28 -15.55 3.12 -10.34
N ASN A 29 -16.31 2.62 -9.36
CA ASN A 29 -17.74 2.88 -9.18
C ASN A 29 -18.05 3.75 -7.95
N VAL A 30 -17.04 4.31 -7.29
CA VAL A 30 -17.23 5.11 -6.07
C VAL A 30 -18.10 6.32 -6.35
N LYS A 31 -19.13 6.48 -5.52
CA LYS A 31 -19.98 7.66 -5.47
C LYS A 31 -19.79 8.38 -4.13
N ILE A 32 -19.53 9.68 -4.18
CA ILE A 32 -19.44 10.56 -3.02
C ILE A 32 -20.45 11.68 -3.25
N ASP A 33 -21.38 11.88 -2.32
CA ASP A 33 -22.46 12.85 -2.44
C ASP A 33 -23.23 12.74 -3.76
N GLY A 34 -23.48 11.51 -4.19
CA GLY A 34 -24.18 11.20 -5.44
C GLY A 34 -23.37 11.40 -6.72
N LYS A 35 -22.14 11.92 -6.63
CA LYS A 35 -21.25 12.13 -7.77
C LYS A 35 -20.25 10.97 -7.89
N PHE A 36 -20.03 10.50 -9.11
CA PHE A 36 -18.98 9.52 -9.38
C PHE A 36 -17.59 10.13 -9.19
N VAL A 37 -16.81 9.52 -8.32
CA VAL A 37 -15.41 9.90 -8.02
C VAL A 37 -14.51 8.66 -8.14
N PRO A 38 -14.43 8.05 -9.33
CA PRO A 38 -13.62 6.86 -9.48
C PRO A 38 -12.13 7.14 -9.43
N VAL A 39 -11.41 6.17 -8.91
CA VAL A 39 -9.96 6.14 -8.90
C VAL A 39 -9.47 5.54 -10.22
N HIS A 40 -8.44 6.13 -10.80
CA HIS A 40 -7.77 5.62 -11.99
C HIS A 40 -6.26 5.71 -11.84
N GLY A 41 -5.58 4.59 -12.11
CA GLY A 41 -4.13 4.48 -12.05
C GLY A 41 -3.54 4.40 -10.64
N GLU A 42 -4.41 4.42 -9.63
CA GLU A 42 -4.01 4.29 -8.21
C GLU A 42 -4.64 3.04 -7.56
N GLU A 43 -5.02 2.08 -8.36
CA GLU A 43 -5.73 0.87 -7.92
C GLU A 43 -4.90 0.07 -6.91
N SER A 44 -3.61 -0.12 -7.20
CA SER A 44 -2.67 -0.78 -6.27
C SER A 44 -2.57 -0.06 -4.94
N ASN A 45 -2.46 1.27 -4.98
CA ASN A 45 -2.36 2.10 -3.79
C ASN A 45 -3.67 2.05 -2.97
N CYS A 46 -4.83 2.09 -3.61
CA CYS A 46 -6.12 1.92 -2.93
C CYS A 46 -6.27 0.53 -2.30
N LEU A 47 -5.88 -0.53 -3.02
CA LEU A 47 -5.88 -1.90 -2.47
C LEU A 47 -4.94 -2.03 -1.28
N MET A 48 -3.76 -1.42 -1.35
CA MET A 48 -2.80 -1.41 -0.25
C MET A 48 -3.40 -0.73 1.00
N VAL A 49 -3.98 0.47 0.85
CA VAL A 49 -4.68 1.16 1.95
C VAL A 49 -5.82 0.28 2.48
N PHE A 50 -6.61 -0.32 1.59
CA PHE A 50 -7.70 -1.20 1.98
C PHE A 50 -7.20 -2.38 2.82
N LEU A 51 -6.18 -3.11 2.37
CA LEU A 51 -5.66 -4.28 3.09
C LEU A 51 -4.97 -3.89 4.40
N ALA A 52 -4.16 -2.85 4.41
CA ALA A 52 -3.46 -2.43 5.62
C ALA A 52 -4.40 -1.75 6.62
N TYR A 53 -5.13 -0.72 6.19
CA TYR A 53 -5.93 0.12 7.08
C TYR A 53 -7.28 -0.52 7.45
N VAL A 54 -8.05 -1.00 6.44
CA VAL A 54 -9.40 -1.52 6.68
C VAL A 54 -9.35 -2.95 7.24
N MET A 55 -8.55 -3.84 6.62
CA MET A 55 -8.50 -5.23 7.04
C MET A 55 -7.64 -5.42 8.30
N MET A 56 -6.45 -4.85 8.34
CA MET A 56 -5.48 -5.06 9.44
C MET A 56 -5.43 -3.93 10.46
N LYS A 57 -6.29 -2.91 10.34
CA LYS A 57 -6.34 -1.76 11.27
C LYS A 57 -4.98 -1.08 11.46
N THR A 58 -4.19 -0.99 10.41
CA THR A 58 -2.86 -0.35 10.44
C THR A 58 -2.99 1.12 10.08
N PRO A 59 -2.45 2.07 10.84
CA PRO A 59 -2.45 3.48 10.47
C PRO A 59 -1.78 3.73 9.13
N ALA A 60 -2.34 4.64 8.30
CA ALA A 60 -1.84 4.92 6.96
C ALA A 60 -1.88 6.41 6.61
N ILE A 61 -0.91 6.85 5.82
CA ILE A 61 -0.82 8.21 5.29
C ILE A 61 -0.66 8.17 3.77
N ILE A 62 -1.51 8.91 3.06
CA ILE A 62 -1.41 9.09 1.62
C ILE A 62 -0.68 10.41 1.34
N GLU A 63 0.52 10.32 0.79
CA GLU A 63 1.36 11.46 0.45
C GLU A 63 1.30 11.77 -1.05
N SER A 64 1.19 13.03 -1.42
CA SER A 64 1.24 13.47 -2.80
C SER A 64 1.37 15.00 -2.91
N TYR A 65 1.63 15.46 -4.10
CA TYR A 65 1.47 16.89 -4.45
C TYR A 65 -0.01 17.30 -4.47
N SER A 66 -0.27 18.60 -4.46
CA SER A 66 -1.62 19.15 -4.60
C SER A 66 -2.24 18.71 -5.94
N GLY A 67 -3.50 18.30 -5.90
CA GLY A 67 -4.15 17.74 -7.09
C GLY A 67 -3.78 16.29 -7.43
N GLY A 68 -2.86 15.64 -6.72
CA GLY A 68 -2.41 14.27 -6.96
C GLY A 68 -3.37 13.15 -6.51
N GLY A 69 -4.64 13.45 -6.22
CA GLY A 69 -5.66 12.43 -5.99
C GLY A 69 -5.78 11.89 -4.56
N LYS A 70 -4.99 12.38 -3.59
CA LYS A 70 -5.00 11.93 -2.17
C LYS A 70 -6.39 11.75 -1.58
N SER A 71 -7.18 12.83 -1.63
CA SER A 71 -8.53 12.83 -1.06
C SER A 71 -9.48 11.89 -1.82
N CYS A 72 -9.28 11.74 -3.13
CA CYS A 72 -10.04 10.78 -3.94
C CYS A 72 -9.77 9.34 -3.47
N MET A 73 -8.51 8.98 -3.29
CA MET A 73 -8.12 7.66 -2.76
C MET A 73 -8.64 7.42 -1.34
N ALA A 74 -8.40 8.38 -0.43
CA ALA A 74 -8.88 8.27 0.95
C ALA A 74 -10.39 8.05 0.99
N ASN A 75 -11.15 8.88 0.27
CA ASN A 75 -12.60 8.77 0.22
C ASN A 75 -13.08 7.46 -0.44
N ALA A 76 -12.37 6.97 -1.47
CA ALA A 76 -12.70 5.69 -2.10
C ALA A 76 -12.59 4.53 -1.11
N VAL A 77 -11.51 4.48 -0.33
CA VAL A 77 -11.32 3.44 0.69
C VAL A 77 -12.32 3.62 1.83
N LEU A 78 -12.49 4.85 2.33
CA LEU A 78 -13.43 5.15 3.42
C LEU A 78 -14.88 4.84 3.05
N SER A 79 -15.24 4.89 1.77
CA SER A 79 -16.59 4.56 1.30
C SER A 79 -16.94 3.07 1.41
N LEU A 80 -15.94 2.20 1.64
CA LEU A 80 -16.14 0.78 1.97
C LEU A 80 -16.45 0.56 3.45
N ILE A 81 -16.15 1.55 4.31
CA ILE A 81 -16.42 1.50 5.76
C ILE A 81 -17.76 2.17 6.01
N PRO A 82 -18.66 1.56 6.81
CA PRO A 82 -19.92 2.19 7.20
C PRO A 82 -19.71 3.51 7.94
N GLU A 83 -20.67 4.43 7.80
CA GLU A 83 -20.60 5.73 8.50
C GLU A 83 -20.60 5.57 10.03
N GLU A 84 -21.33 4.58 10.53
CA GLU A 84 -21.40 4.26 11.96
C GLU A 84 -20.09 3.76 12.55
N GLU A 85 -19.16 3.25 11.74
CA GLU A 85 -17.87 2.70 12.18
C GLU A 85 -16.71 3.69 11.98
N LYS A 86 -16.93 4.86 11.40
CA LYS A 86 -15.87 5.83 11.16
C LYS A 86 -16.12 7.18 11.80
N TYR A 87 -15.04 7.85 12.18
CA TYR A 87 -15.02 9.21 12.70
C TYR A 87 -14.07 10.07 11.86
N SER A 88 -14.49 11.26 11.49
CA SER A 88 -13.62 12.24 10.83
C SER A 88 -13.23 13.32 11.83
N ILE A 89 -11.93 13.54 12.01
CA ILE A 89 -11.43 14.60 12.89
C ILE A 89 -11.75 15.95 12.24
N GLU A 90 -12.58 16.73 12.92
CA GLU A 90 -12.82 18.12 12.58
C GLU A 90 -11.82 19.00 13.33
N LEU A 91 -11.03 19.78 12.58
CA LEU A 91 -10.03 20.68 13.14
C LEU A 91 -10.71 21.95 13.65
N GLY A 92 -11.17 21.89 14.87
CA GLY A 92 -11.70 23.04 15.64
C GLY A 92 -10.63 23.62 16.56
N SER A 93 -11.00 23.85 17.83
CA SER A 93 -10.05 24.22 18.90
C SER A 93 -9.10 23.05 19.22
N ASP A 94 -7.94 23.35 19.85
CA ASP A 94 -6.95 22.34 20.24
C ASP A 94 -7.54 21.19 21.06
N LYS A 95 -8.56 21.49 21.85
CA LYS A 95 -9.23 20.50 22.73
C LYS A 95 -10.42 19.78 22.09
N SER A 96 -10.75 20.02 20.82
CA SER A 96 -11.95 19.48 20.17
C SER A 96 -12.02 17.96 20.22
N VAL A 97 -10.92 17.26 19.99
CA VAL A 97 -10.87 15.78 20.03
C VAL A 97 -11.23 15.20 21.41
N TRP A 98 -10.93 15.91 22.50
CA TRP A 98 -11.26 15.46 23.85
C TRP A 98 -12.74 15.64 24.20
N TYR A 99 -13.39 16.62 23.59
CA TYR A 99 -14.84 16.78 23.73
C TYR A 99 -15.60 15.68 23.00
N ASP A 100 -15.05 15.20 21.87
CA ASP A 100 -15.65 14.12 21.08
C ASP A 100 -15.14 12.72 21.45
N ARG A 101 -14.39 12.55 22.57
CA ARG A 101 -13.77 11.28 22.97
C ARG A 101 -14.75 10.10 23.02
N GLU A 102 -15.97 10.32 23.47
CA GLU A 102 -16.99 9.26 23.55
C GLU A 102 -17.39 8.81 22.15
N LYS A 103 -17.67 9.75 21.25
CA LYS A 103 -17.96 9.46 19.84
C LYS A 103 -16.79 8.76 19.16
N ILE A 104 -15.53 9.18 19.43
CA ILE A 104 -14.34 8.55 18.88
C ILE A 104 -14.24 7.10 19.37
N ASN A 105 -14.41 6.88 20.69
CA ASN A 105 -14.30 5.56 21.29
C ASN A 105 -15.37 4.56 20.83
N GLU A 106 -16.49 5.02 20.31
CA GLU A 106 -17.54 4.18 19.71
C GLU A 106 -17.20 3.72 18.29
N LYS A 107 -16.19 4.30 17.64
CA LYS A 107 -15.84 4.05 16.25
C LYS A 107 -14.69 3.05 16.12
N SER A 108 -14.62 2.38 15.00
CA SER A 108 -13.53 1.45 14.69
C SER A 108 -12.41 2.10 13.87
N PHE A 109 -12.71 3.19 13.16
CA PHE A 109 -11.78 3.83 12.23
C PHE A 109 -11.83 5.35 12.37
N VAL A 110 -10.67 6.00 12.19
CA VAL A 110 -10.56 7.45 12.23
C VAL A 110 -9.97 7.98 10.93
N TYR A 111 -10.58 9.00 10.38
CA TYR A 111 -10.03 9.78 9.29
C TYR A 111 -9.54 11.13 9.81
N ALA A 112 -8.25 11.40 9.63
CA ALA A 112 -7.60 12.67 9.97
C ALA A 112 -7.23 13.41 8.68
N PRO A 113 -8.14 14.21 8.10
CA PRO A 113 -7.86 14.91 6.84
C PRO A 113 -6.71 15.91 7.03
N GLU A 114 -5.92 16.11 5.98
CA GLU A 114 -4.84 17.12 5.97
C GLU A 114 -3.90 17.03 7.19
N LEU A 115 -3.09 15.97 7.24
CA LEU A 115 -2.19 15.68 8.36
C LEU A 115 -1.38 16.90 8.81
N GLN A 116 -0.94 17.76 7.87
CA GLN A 116 -0.18 18.97 8.19
C GLN A 116 -0.96 19.94 9.09
N LYS A 117 -2.29 20.02 8.95
CA LYS A 117 -3.13 20.81 9.86
C LYS A 117 -3.32 20.08 11.21
N CYS A 118 -3.51 18.76 11.16
CA CYS A 118 -3.59 17.94 12.36
C CYS A 118 -2.33 18.07 13.23
N MET A 119 -1.14 18.11 12.60
CA MET A 119 0.14 18.24 13.31
C MET A 119 0.39 19.62 13.92
N GLN A 120 -0.33 20.66 13.49
CA GLN A 120 -0.29 21.97 14.12
C GLN A 120 -1.10 22.04 15.43
N ASN A 121 -2.12 21.19 15.54
CA ASN A 121 -2.91 21.04 16.76
C ASN A 121 -2.19 20.08 17.72
N LEU A 122 -1.79 20.58 18.90
CA LEU A 122 -0.96 19.82 19.85
C LEU A 122 -1.66 18.54 20.34
N ASP A 123 -2.95 18.64 20.71
CA ASP A 123 -3.70 17.50 21.24
C ASP A 123 -3.91 16.43 20.16
N VAL A 124 -4.22 16.84 18.92
CA VAL A 124 -4.36 15.90 17.78
C VAL A 124 -3.02 15.28 17.42
N ARG A 125 -1.94 16.04 17.44
CA ARG A 125 -0.59 15.54 17.15
C ARG A 125 -0.19 14.45 18.15
N GLU A 126 -0.36 14.69 19.45
CA GLU A 126 -0.06 13.70 20.49
C GLU A 126 -0.96 12.46 20.37
N LEU A 127 -2.25 12.65 20.04
CA LEU A 127 -3.17 11.56 19.80
C LEU A 127 -2.72 10.66 18.65
N LEU A 128 -2.38 11.25 17.48
CA LEU A 128 -1.91 10.49 16.31
C LEU A 128 -0.59 9.79 16.56
N LYS A 129 0.32 10.40 17.35
CA LYS A 129 1.57 9.74 17.75
C LYS A 129 1.31 8.52 18.64
N ASN A 130 0.46 8.65 19.65
CA ASN A 130 0.10 7.53 20.50
C ASN A 130 -0.57 6.41 19.71
N TRP A 131 -1.47 6.74 18.80
CA TRP A 131 -2.11 5.75 17.93
C TRP A 131 -1.14 5.09 16.94
N GLY A 132 -0.14 5.83 16.43
CA GLY A 132 0.94 5.25 15.65
C GLY A 132 1.77 4.24 16.45
N GLU A 133 1.83 4.37 17.79
CA GLU A 133 2.47 3.41 18.69
C GLU A 133 1.55 2.26 19.14
N GLY A 134 0.31 2.22 18.70
CA GLY A 134 -0.67 1.25 19.18
C GLY A 134 -1.15 1.53 20.61
N LYS A 135 -1.00 2.78 21.11
CA LYS A 135 -1.31 3.17 22.48
C LYS A 135 -2.59 3.97 22.55
N THR A 136 -3.28 3.87 23.67
CA THR A 136 -4.34 4.79 24.07
C THR A 136 -3.77 6.16 24.41
N ALA A 137 -4.56 7.22 24.24
CA ALA A 137 -4.20 8.55 24.70
C ALA A 137 -4.94 8.86 26.02
N GLU A 138 -4.20 9.39 26.99
CA GLU A 138 -4.70 9.70 28.31
C GLU A 138 -4.43 11.17 28.67
N ARG A 139 -5.39 11.80 29.31
CA ARG A 139 -5.27 13.17 29.79
C ARG A 139 -5.88 13.31 31.18
N LYS A 140 -5.19 14.05 32.06
CA LYS A 140 -5.70 14.43 33.36
C LYS A 140 -6.26 15.86 33.29
N VAL A 141 -7.53 16.01 33.63
CA VAL A 141 -8.21 17.30 33.64
C VAL A 141 -8.60 17.62 35.09
N ALA A 142 -8.13 18.76 35.60
CA ALA A 142 -8.57 19.27 36.87
C ALA A 142 -10.02 19.80 36.72
N ILE A 143 -10.92 19.29 37.54
CA ILE A 143 -12.29 19.76 37.60
C ILE A 143 -12.43 20.56 38.90
N SER A 144 -12.57 21.87 38.77
CA SER A 144 -12.94 22.74 39.88
C SER A 144 -14.47 22.79 39.98
N ILE A 145 -15.03 22.12 40.97
CA ILE A 145 -16.44 22.21 41.28
C ILE A 145 -16.56 23.22 42.43
N PHE A 146 -17.36 24.27 42.20
CA PHE A 146 -17.56 25.34 43.19
C PHE A 146 -17.92 24.74 44.57
N GLY A 147 -17.03 24.91 45.56
CA GLY A 147 -17.23 24.43 46.93
C GLY A 147 -16.80 23.00 47.25
N GLN A 148 -16.11 22.32 46.33
CA GLN A 148 -15.47 21.02 46.58
C GLN A 148 -13.99 21.09 46.30
N GLU A 149 -13.18 20.19 46.94
CA GLU A 149 -11.77 20.05 46.63
C GLU A 149 -11.59 19.71 45.13
N ASP A 150 -10.54 20.28 44.50
CA ASP A 150 -10.22 20.04 43.11
C ASP A 150 -10.06 18.54 42.84
N SER A 151 -10.95 17.98 42.05
CA SER A 151 -10.88 16.58 41.63
C SER A 151 -10.21 16.49 40.27
N VAL A 152 -9.30 15.50 40.13
CA VAL A 152 -8.67 15.20 38.86
C VAL A 152 -9.48 14.09 38.19
N ARG A 153 -10.00 14.36 36.98
CA ARG A 153 -10.67 13.35 36.18
C ARG A 153 -9.73 12.90 35.04
N GLU A 154 -9.53 11.60 34.91
CA GLU A 154 -8.85 11.03 33.76
C GLU A 154 -9.81 10.94 32.58
N GLN A 155 -9.32 11.34 31.41
CA GLN A 155 -10.00 11.18 30.12
C GLN A 155 -9.14 10.29 29.24
N THR A 156 -9.75 9.29 28.64
CA THR A 156 -9.06 8.32 27.79
C THR A 156 -9.70 8.29 26.41
N ILE A 157 -8.88 8.31 25.37
CA ILE A 157 -9.27 8.00 24.01
C ILE A 157 -8.55 6.71 23.64
N ASN A 158 -9.32 5.67 23.33
CA ASN A 158 -8.79 4.36 22.96
C ASN A 158 -7.92 4.45 21.70
N TRP A 159 -7.11 3.43 21.49
CA TRP A 159 -6.38 3.30 20.24
C TRP A 159 -7.32 3.07 19.06
N HIS A 160 -7.07 3.79 17.96
CA HIS A 160 -7.76 3.62 16.69
C HIS A 160 -6.78 3.67 15.54
N PRO A 161 -6.97 2.84 14.49
CA PRO A 161 -6.27 3.05 13.24
C PRO A 161 -6.73 4.36 12.63
N PHE A 162 -5.81 5.12 12.05
CA PHE A 162 -6.17 6.35 11.36
C PHE A 162 -5.68 6.34 9.91
N LEU A 163 -6.45 6.97 9.04
CA LEU A 163 -6.07 7.29 7.68
C LEU A 163 -5.90 8.80 7.56
N SER A 164 -4.82 9.25 6.95
CA SER A 164 -4.59 10.68 6.75
C SER A 164 -4.04 10.98 5.36
N THR A 165 -4.08 12.25 4.97
CA THR A 165 -3.51 12.75 3.71
C THR A 165 -2.46 13.82 3.98
N PHE A 166 -1.35 13.81 3.23
CA PHE A 166 -0.27 14.77 3.38
C PHE A 166 0.14 15.38 2.06
N ALA A 167 0.31 16.73 2.03
CA ALA A 167 0.73 17.48 0.84
C ALA A 167 2.24 17.74 0.89
N LEU A 168 2.97 17.24 -0.13
CA LEU A 168 4.44 17.32 -0.21
C LEU A 168 4.99 18.73 -0.47
N GLU A 169 4.15 19.65 -1.00
CA GLU A 169 4.59 21.02 -1.28
C GLU A 169 4.72 21.90 -0.04
N ASN A 170 4.14 21.47 1.06
CA ASN A 170 4.16 22.27 2.28
C ASN A 170 5.53 22.14 2.96
N LYS A 171 6.44 23.07 2.62
CA LYS A 171 7.82 23.10 3.13
C LYS A 171 7.90 23.25 4.65
N ASP A 172 6.85 23.81 5.26
CA ASP A 172 6.78 24.07 6.70
C ASP A 172 6.16 22.92 7.49
N ALA A 173 5.58 21.94 6.80
CA ALA A 173 4.97 20.78 7.44
C ALA A 173 5.91 19.58 7.37
N PHE A 174 6.61 19.33 8.45
CA PHE A 174 7.37 18.09 8.64
C PHE A 174 6.45 17.03 9.23
N ILE A 175 6.33 15.89 8.54
CA ILE A 175 5.92 14.67 9.24
C ILE A 175 7.12 14.26 10.10
N ASP A 176 6.89 14.18 11.41
CA ASP A 176 7.85 13.63 12.34
C ASP A 176 8.33 12.27 11.83
N GLU A 177 9.62 12.07 11.67
CA GLU A 177 10.20 10.79 11.21
C GLU A 177 9.76 9.62 12.12
N GLU A 178 9.51 9.91 13.38
CA GLU A 178 9.02 8.95 14.35
C GLU A 178 7.60 8.46 14.00
N LEU A 179 6.69 9.36 13.68
CA LEU A 179 5.36 9.00 13.19
C LEU A 179 5.44 8.25 11.85
N ARG A 180 6.31 8.71 10.94
CA ARG A 180 6.48 8.09 9.61
C ARG A 180 6.93 6.63 9.69
N ARG A 181 7.69 6.23 10.71
CA ARG A 181 8.11 4.84 10.93
C ARG A 181 6.99 3.95 11.47
N ARG A 182 5.91 4.53 11.98
CA ARG A 182 4.80 3.85 12.65
C ARG A 182 3.54 3.74 11.81
N VAL A 183 3.58 4.27 10.61
CA VAL A 183 2.45 4.32 9.68
C VAL A 183 2.85 3.84 8.30
N VAL A 184 1.92 3.22 7.61
CA VAL A 184 2.10 2.89 6.20
C VAL A 184 2.02 4.18 5.39
N THR A 185 3.10 4.53 4.69
CA THR A 185 3.11 5.72 3.82
C THR A 185 2.94 5.29 2.37
N ILE A 186 1.99 5.90 1.69
CA ILE A 186 1.64 5.61 0.30
C ILE A 186 1.85 6.86 -0.54
N HIS A 187 2.58 6.72 -1.65
CA HIS A 187 2.80 7.81 -2.60
C HIS A 187 1.94 7.63 -3.84
N THR A 188 1.22 8.68 -4.23
CA THR A 188 0.45 8.66 -5.48
C THR A 188 1.36 8.87 -6.69
N ASP A 189 0.95 8.39 -7.86
CA ASP A 189 1.62 8.67 -9.12
C ASP A 189 1.25 10.06 -9.63
N CYS A 190 2.22 10.99 -9.60
CA CYS A 190 2.08 12.36 -10.11
C CYS A 190 2.70 12.55 -11.51
N SER A 191 2.96 11.45 -12.23
CA SER A 191 3.53 11.52 -13.58
C SER A 191 2.61 12.21 -14.59
N ARG A 192 3.21 12.74 -15.65
CA ARG A 192 2.45 13.31 -16.79
C ARG A 192 1.55 12.26 -17.43
N LYS A 193 1.98 10.99 -17.45
CA LYS A 193 1.20 9.90 -17.99
C LYS A 193 -0.07 9.69 -17.18
N GLN A 194 0.07 9.55 -15.86
CA GLN A 194 -1.06 9.43 -14.94
C GLN A 194 -2.01 10.62 -15.09
N THR A 195 -1.49 11.84 -15.14
CA THR A 195 -2.29 13.05 -15.36
C THR A 195 -3.09 12.97 -16.67
N ARG A 196 -2.46 12.53 -17.78
CA ARG A 196 -3.14 12.36 -19.07
C ARG A 196 -4.25 11.32 -19.00
N GLU A 197 -4.00 10.18 -18.40
CA GLU A 197 -5.01 9.12 -18.26
C GLU A 197 -6.19 9.58 -17.39
N VAL A 198 -5.93 10.26 -16.29
CA VAL A 198 -6.99 10.85 -15.44
C VAL A 198 -7.83 11.86 -16.23
N LEU A 199 -7.18 12.76 -16.99
CA LEU A 199 -7.88 13.74 -17.84
C LEU A 199 -8.71 13.05 -18.93
N LYS A 200 -8.13 12.08 -19.63
CA LYS A 200 -8.80 11.29 -20.66
C LYS A 200 -10.06 10.62 -20.09
N ASN A 201 -9.91 9.96 -18.95
CA ASN A 201 -11.02 9.27 -18.27
C ASN A 201 -12.11 10.25 -17.79
N LYS A 202 -11.74 11.44 -17.28
CA LYS A 202 -12.71 12.48 -16.92
C LYS A 202 -13.50 12.97 -18.13
N LEU A 203 -12.83 13.23 -19.24
CA LEU A 203 -13.48 13.69 -20.49
C LEU A 203 -14.34 12.59 -21.10
N GLN A 204 -13.86 11.35 -21.11
CA GLN A 204 -14.61 10.21 -21.63
C GLN A 204 -15.91 9.97 -20.85
N ARG A 205 -15.95 10.22 -19.55
CA ARG A 205 -17.17 10.15 -18.73
C ARG A 205 -18.19 11.18 -19.11
N VAL A 206 -17.75 12.40 -19.40
CA VAL A 206 -18.66 13.45 -19.90
C VAL A 206 -19.26 13.02 -21.25
N ALA A 207 -18.45 12.40 -22.10
CA ALA A 207 -18.89 11.95 -23.43
C ALA A 207 -19.78 10.68 -23.37
N THR A 208 -19.52 9.77 -22.45
CA THR A 208 -20.22 8.46 -22.38
C THR A 208 -20.55 8.02 -20.93
N PRO A 209 -21.43 8.76 -20.23
CA PRO A 209 -21.67 8.54 -18.78
C PRO A 209 -22.21 7.15 -18.46
N HIS A 210 -22.93 6.50 -19.39
CA HIS A 210 -23.57 5.21 -19.16
C HIS A 210 -22.64 4.00 -19.35
N LYS A 211 -21.43 4.17 -19.92
CA LYS A 211 -20.54 3.05 -20.25
C LYS A 211 -19.52 2.72 -19.15
N MET A 212 -19.54 3.41 -18.03
CA MET A 212 -18.43 3.36 -17.06
C MET A 212 -18.70 2.57 -15.77
N MET A 213 -19.91 2.05 -15.61
CA MET A 213 -20.17 1.18 -14.45
C MET A 213 -19.66 -0.22 -14.74
N THR A 214 -18.70 -0.68 -13.94
CA THR A 214 -18.13 -2.03 -14.02
C THR A 214 -18.75 -2.98 -13.00
N MET A 215 -19.53 -2.47 -12.05
CA MET A 215 -20.26 -3.24 -11.05
C MET A 215 -21.70 -2.74 -10.93
N ASP A 216 -22.64 -3.65 -10.75
CA ASP A 216 -24.02 -3.29 -10.43
C ASP A 216 -24.21 -3.05 -8.91
N GLU A 217 -25.35 -2.49 -8.52
CA GLU A 217 -25.61 -2.16 -7.11
C GLU A 217 -25.68 -3.40 -6.21
N LYS A 218 -26.10 -4.57 -6.77
CA LYS A 218 -26.14 -5.83 -6.01
C LYS A 218 -24.75 -6.37 -5.76
N GLU A 219 -23.84 -6.29 -6.74
CA GLU A 219 -22.44 -6.66 -6.57
C GLU A 219 -21.78 -5.77 -5.50
N ILE A 220 -22.00 -4.45 -5.56
CA ILE A 220 -21.47 -3.49 -4.56
C ILE A 220 -22.01 -3.83 -3.17
N MET A 221 -23.30 -4.12 -3.05
CA MET A 221 -23.91 -4.48 -1.77
C MET A 221 -23.29 -5.77 -1.21
N LYS A 222 -23.14 -6.81 -2.03
CA LYS A 222 -22.51 -8.06 -1.61
C LYS A 222 -21.08 -7.86 -1.12
N LEU A 223 -20.28 -7.06 -1.83
CA LEU A 223 -18.93 -6.74 -1.43
C LEU A 223 -18.90 -6.01 -0.08
N ARG A 224 -19.73 -5.00 0.12
CA ARG A 224 -19.83 -4.28 1.39
C ARG A 224 -20.26 -5.19 2.54
N LEU A 225 -21.24 -6.06 2.33
CA LEU A 225 -21.66 -7.03 3.34
C LEU A 225 -20.56 -8.01 3.71
N HIS A 226 -19.75 -8.45 2.74
CA HIS A 226 -18.60 -9.30 3.00
C HIS A 226 -17.57 -8.57 3.89
N ILE A 227 -17.26 -7.31 3.56
CA ILE A 227 -16.34 -6.48 4.35
C ILE A 227 -16.89 -6.29 5.77
N LEU A 228 -18.19 -5.95 5.91
CA LEU A 228 -18.85 -5.81 7.21
C LEU A 228 -18.78 -7.08 8.05
N HIS A 229 -18.99 -8.23 7.44
CA HIS A 229 -18.87 -9.53 8.13
C HIS A 229 -17.45 -9.71 8.70
N ILE A 230 -16.41 -9.42 7.92
CA ILE A 230 -15.02 -9.50 8.38
C ILE A 230 -14.77 -8.51 9.52
N LEU A 231 -15.19 -7.25 9.37
CA LEU A 231 -15.03 -6.22 10.39
C LEU A 231 -15.73 -6.60 11.70
N GLY A 232 -16.92 -7.21 11.61
CA GLY A 232 -17.64 -7.74 12.78
C GLY A 232 -16.84 -8.84 13.50
N GLN A 233 -16.22 -9.75 12.75
CA GLN A 233 -15.41 -10.84 13.34
C GLN A 233 -14.12 -10.33 13.97
N THR A 234 -13.56 -9.23 13.50
CA THR A 234 -12.30 -8.65 13.98
C THR A 234 -12.50 -7.51 14.98
N LYS A 235 -13.75 -7.21 15.37
CA LYS A 235 -14.06 -6.08 16.26
C LYS A 235 -13.45 -6.25 17.65
N GLU A 236 -13.60 -7.45 18.23
CA GLU A 236 -13.10 -7.74 19.57
C GLU A 236 -11.63 -8.17 19.58
N LYS A 237 -11.24 -8.98 18.61
CA LYS A 237 -9.87 -9.53 18.53
C LYS A 237 -9.47 -9.80 17.10
N MET A 238 -8.29 -9.31 16.74
CA MET A 238 -7.63 -9.69 15.48
C MET A 238 -7.24 -11.17 15.54
N PRO A 239 -7.51 -11.95 14.46
CA PRO A 239 -7.06 -13.34 14.41
C PRO A 239 -5.54 -13.41 14.29
N SER A 240 -4.99 -14.53 14.74
CA SER A 240 -3.59 -14.88 14.50
C SER A 240 -3.42 -15.46 13.09
N PHE A 241 -2.24 -15.28 12.50
CA PHE A 241 -1.92 -15.78 11.17
C PHE A 241 -0.69 -16.68 11.20
N LEU A 242 -0.73 -17.74 10.41
CA LEU A 242 0.40 -18.62 10.14
C LEU A 242 0.79 -18.46 8.67
N ASN A 243 1.95 -17.86 8.41
CA ASN A 243 2.47 -17.71 7.06
C ASN A 243 3.67 -18.62 6.80
N PRO A 244 3.49 -19.76 6.11
CA PRO A 244 4.59 -20.67 5.80
C PRO A 244 5.61 -20.11 4.81
N PHE A 245 5.27 -19.01 4.08
CA PHE A 245 6.18 -18.31 3.18
C PHE A 245 7.13 -17.32 3.89
N ALA A 246 6.88 -16.97 5.14
CA ALA A 246 7.68 -15.96 5.85
C ALA A 246 9.20 -16.26 5.83
N PRO A 247 9.69 -17.51 6.00
CA PRO A 247 11.11 -17.81 5.91
C PRO A 247 11.72 -17.56 4.53
N ILE A 248 10.90 -17.64 3.48
CA ILE A 248 11.33 -17.42 2.09
C ILE A 248 11.44 -15.93 1.80
N LEU A 249 10.44 -15.15 2.24
CA LEU A 249 10.42 -13.70 2.05
C LEU A 249 11.67 -13.03 2.64
N HIS A 250 12.19 -13.55 3.76
CA HIS A 250 13.41 -13.03 4.39
C HIS A 250 14.60 -12.95 3.42
N LYS A 251 14.76 -13.92 2.51
CA LYS A 251 15.87 -13.96 1.55
C LYS A 251 15.78 -12.89 0.47
N SER A 252 14.60 -12.33 0.27
CA SER A 252 14.31 -11.34 -0.78
C SER A 252 14.25 -9.91 -0.26
N ILE A 253 14.26 -9.70 1.08
CA ILE A 253 14.12 -8.38 1.68
C ILE A 253 15.48 -7.66 1.71
N PRO A 254 15.56 -6.41 1.22
CA PRO A 254 16.79 -5.64 1.30
C PRO A 254 17.18 -5.37 2.76
N ASP A 255 18.42 -5.65 3.13
CA ASP A 255 18.99 -5.45 4.46
C ASP A 255 19.94 -4.25 4.57
N VAL A 256 20.00 -3.44 3.51
CA VAL A 256 20.92 -2.28 3.39
C VAL A 256 20.68 -1.24 4.48
N PHE A 257 19.42 -0.99 4.86
CA PHE A 257 19.07 0.00 5.85
C PHE A 257 18.23 -0.58 6.99
N THR A 258 18.48 -0.09 8.21
CA THR A 258 17.75 -0.53 9.42
C THR A 258 16.24 -0.29 9.36
N ILE A 259 15.79 0.64 8.52
CA ILE A 259 14.37 0.96 8.32
C ILE A 259 13.56 -0.22 7.76
N SER A 260 14.22 -1.13 7.04
CA SER A 260 13.59 -2.38 6.55
C SER A 260 12.94 -3.19 7.68
N ARG A 261 13.50 -3.10 8.91
CA ARG A 261 12.94 -3.75 10.10
C ARG A 261 11.55 -3.26 10.48
N SER A 262 11.23 -2.00 10.17
CA SER A 262 9.89 -1.43 10.44
C SER A 262 8.94 -1.68 9.26
N TYR A 263 9.44 -1.61 8.03
CA TYR A 263 8.58 -1.79 6.85
C TYR A 263 8.16 -3.23 6.61
N ILE A 264 8.91 -4.23 7.14
CA ILE A 264 8.51 -5.63 7.03
C ILE A 264 7.14 -5.89 7.68
N ASP A 265 6.84 -5.23 8.80
CA ASP A 265 5.57 -5.38 9.49
C ASP A 265 4.41 -4.91 8.60
N TYR A 266 4.61 -3.89 7.78
CA TYR A 266 3.60 -3.41 6.84
C TYR A 266 3.37 -4.39 5.69
N LEU A 267 4.44 -5.01 5.16
CA LEU A 267 4.30 -6.06 4.16
C LEU A 267 3.53 -7.25 4.73
N ILE A 268 3.87 -7.68 5.94
CA ILE A 268 3.15 -8.74 6.67
C ILE A 268 1.67 -8.36 6.85
N ASN A 269 1.37 -7.11 7.21
CA ASN A 269 0.00 -6.66 7.36
C ASN A 269 -0.77 -6.67 6.02
N VAL A 270 -0.15 -6.33 4.90
CA VAL A 270 -0.80 -6.44 3.58
C VAL A 270 -1.07 -7.91 3.23
N ILE A 271 -0.13 -8.82 3.50
CA ILE A 271 -0.30 -10.26 3.30
C ILE A 271 -1.45 -10.80 4.16
N ASN A 272 -1.44 -10.50 5.47
CA ASN A 272 -2.46 -10.93 6.41
C ASN A 272 -3.83 -10.32 6.08
N GLY A 273 -3.86 -9.06 5.62
CA GLY A 273 -5.07 -8.40 5.15
C GLY A 273 -5.69 -9.11 3.94
N SER A 274 -4.86 -9.60 3.01
CA SER A 274 -5.33 -10.45 1.91
C SER A 274 -5.91 -11.78 2.41
N ALA A 275 -5.21 -12.46 3.31
CA ALA A 275 -5.70 -13.71 3.89
C ALA A 275 -7.02 -13.50 4.66
N LEU A 276 -7.16 -12.39 5.36
CA LEU A 276 -8.38 -12.03 6.08
C LEU A 276 -9.54 -11.69 5.13
N PHE A 277 -9.27 -10.98 4.03
CA PHE A 277 -10.28 -10.71 3.01
C PHE A 277 -10.81 -12.01 2.38
N HIS A 278 -9.94 -13.01 2.18
CA HIS A 278 -10.31 -14.32 1.65
C HIS A 278 -10.62 -15.34 2.76
N LEU A 279 -11.04 -14.90 3.95
CA LEU A 279 -11.23 -15.76 5.13
C LEU A 279 -12.08 -17.02 4.86
N LYS A 280 -13.14 -16.91 4.03
CA LYS A 280 -13.98 -18.05 3.64
C LYS A 280 -13.23 -19.11 2.81
N GLU A 281 -12.12 -18.75 2.20
CA GLU A 281 -11.28 -19.62 1.37
C GLU A 281 -10.04 -20.12 2.12
N ARG A 282 -9.77 -19.61 3.31
CA ARG A 282 -8.64 -20.01 4.14
C ARG A 282 -9.09 -21.06 5.17
N PHE A 283 -8.21 -21.98 5.52
CA PHE A 283 -8.44 -22.87 6.65
C PHE A 283 -7.70 -22.38 7.88
N LYS A 284 -8.08 -22.88 9.02
CA LYS A 284 -7.45 -22.58 10.30
C LYS A 284 -6.65 -23.79 10.78
N PHE A 285 -5.48 -23.53 11.31
CA PHE A 285 -4.67 -24.51 12.00
C PHE A 285 -4.35 -23.94 13.40
N GLU A 286 -4.71 -24.67 14.45
CA GLU A 286 -4.56 -24.20 15.85
C GLU A 286 -5.10 -22.78 16.09
N ASP A 287 -6.31 -22.48 15.60
CA ASP A 287 -6.97 -21.17 15.65
C ASP A 287 -6.28 -20.04 14.82
N MET A 288 -5.19 -20.34 14.16
CA MET A 288 -4.54 -19.38 13.24
C MET A 288 -5.09 -19.51 11.82
N ILE A 289 -5.28 -18.39 11.16
CA ILE A 289 -5.60 -18.35 9.72
C ILE A 289 -4.34 -18.71 8.95
N VAL A 290 -4.40 -19.76 8.12
CA VAL A 290 -3.26 -20.16 7.30
C VAL A 290 -3.21 -19.31 6.03
N VAL A 291 -2.13 -18.56 5.89
CA VAL A 291 -1.85 -17.69 4.73
C VAL A 291 -1.50 -18.56 3.53
N ALA A 292 -2.17 -18.30 2.42
CA ALA A 292 -1.93 -19.01 1.16
C ALA A 292 -0.78 -18.39 0.35
N PRO A 293 -0.16 -19.14 -0.59
CA PRO A 293 0.81 -18.58 -1.53
C PRO A 293 0.30 -17.36 -2.27
N GLN A 294 -0.98 -17.39 -2.66
CA GLN A 294 -1.66 -16.30 -3.36
C GLN A 294 -1.64 -14.99 -2.57
N ASP A 295 -1.80 -15.03 -1.24
CA ASP A 295 -1.81 -13.83 -0.40
C ASP A 295 -0.44 -13.13 -0.42
N ASN A 296 0.65 -13.91 -0.42
CA ASN A 296 2.00 -13.39 -0.55
C ASN A 296 2.23 -12.77 -1.94
N TRP A 297 1.73 -13.42 -2.99
CA TRP A 297 1.82 -12.88 -4.34
C TRP A 297 1.02 -11.59 -4.49
N PHE A 298 -0.21 -11.53 -3.98
CA PHE A 298 -1.05 -10.33 -4.00
C PHE A 298 -0.35 -9.15 -3.30
N ALA A 299 0.22 -9.40 -2.13
CA ALA A 299 0.93 -8.36 -1.39
C ALA A 299 2.16 -7.85 -2.16
N LEU A 300 2.95 -8.73 -2.76
CA LEU A 300 4.10 -8.34 -3.58
C LEU A 300 3.65 -7.61 -4.85
N ARG A 301 2.55 -8.03 -5.48
CA ARG A 301 1.98 -7.40 -6.66
C ARG A 301 1.44 -5.99 -6.39
N ILE A 302 0.82 -5.79 -5.22
CA ILE A 302 0.18 -4.52 -4.83
C ILE A 302 1.20 -3.57 -4.20
N TYR A 303 2.04 -4.07 -3.31
CA TYR A 303 2.90 -3.26 -2.43
C TYR A 303 4.39 -3.47 -2.66
N GLY A 304 4.81 -4.57 -3.28
CA GLY A 304 6.21 -4.98 -3.38
C GLY A 304 7.13 -3.86 -3.86
N THR A 305 6.83 -3.21 -4.98
CA THR A 305 7.65 -2.12 -5.52
C THR A 305 7.81 -0.99 -4.50
N GLN A 306 6.72 -0.51 -3.90
CA GLN A 306 6.78 0.58 -2.92
C GLN A 306 7.48 0.16 -1.64
N PHE A 307 7.29 -1.09 -1.19
CA PHE A 307 7.99 -1.65 -0.04
C PHE A 307 9.50 -1.61 -0.23
N PHE A 308 10.00 -2.12 -1.36
CA PHE A 308 11.43 -2.13 -1.65
C PHE A 308 12.02 -0.73 -1.80
N GLU A 309 11.31 0.18 -2.47
CA GLU A 309 11.71 1.58 -2.58
C GLU A 309 11.81 2.24 -1.21
N SER A 310 10.88 1.96 -0.32
CA SER A 310 10.89 2.46 1.05
C SER A 310 12.05 1.87 1.86
N CYS A 311 12.30 0.57 1.77
CA CYS A 311 13.44 -0.10 2.40
C CYS A 311 14.78 0.46 1.93
N LEU A 312 14.88 0.79 0.65
CA LEU A 312 16.09 1.35 0.03
C LEU A 312 16.17 2.87 0.10
N LYS A 313 15.20 3.52 0.75
CA LYS A 313 15.11 4.99 0.89
C LYS A 313 15.19 5.73 -0.43
N ILE A 314 14.61 5.17 -1.50
CA ILE A 314 14.65 5.81 -2.81
C ILE A 314 13.76 7.06 -2.79
N PRO A 315 14.33 8.25 -2.98
CA PRO A 315 13.53 9.46 -3.03
C PRO A 315 12.64 9.44 -4.29
N MET A 316 11.49 10.10 -4.22
CA MET A 316 10.55 10.20 -5.34
C MET A 316 11.23 10.68 -6.64
N LEU A 317 12.15 11.66 -6.54
CA LEU A 317 12.97 12.11 -7.66
C LEU A 317 13.99 11.07 -8.13
N GLY A 318 14.37 10.11 -7.30
CA GLY A 318 15.27 9.01 -7.67
C GLY A 318 14.68 8.14 -8.77
N LYS A 319 13.37 7.90 -8.73
CA LYS A 319 12.64 7.18 -9.78
C LYS A 319 12.72 7.92 -11.12
N GLU A 320 12.54 9.24 -11.09
CA GLU A 320 12.62 10.07 -12.30
C GLU A 320 14.06 10.07 -12.85
N VAL A 321 15.05 10.11 -11.95
CA VAL A 321 16.46 10.00 -12.36
C VAL A 321 16.76 8.65 -13.02
N LEU A 322 16.24 7.53 -12.49
CA LEU A 322 16.44 6.21 -13.09
C LEU A 322 15.89 6.12 -14.51
N LYS A 323 14.78 6.79 -14.80
CA LYS A 323 14.18 6.85 -16.16
C LYS A 323 15.08 7.54 -17.20
N MET A 324 16.05 8.33 -16.77
CA MET A 324 16.98 9.03 -17.69
C MET A 324 18.06 8.13 -18.22
N PHE A 325 18.30 6.97 -17.57
CA PHE A 325 19.35 6.06 -17.98
C PHE A 325 18.93 5.16 -19.15
N PRO A 326 19.81 4.96 -20.15
CA PRO A 326 19.58 3.98 -21.19
C PRO A 326 19.60 2.56 -20.63
N LYS A 327 18.96 1.63 -21.33
CA LYS A 327 19.00 0.21 -20.97
C LYS A 327 20.45 -0.28 -20.98
N LYS A 328 20.78 -1.08 -19.97
CA LYS A 328 22.11 -1.71 -19.88
C LYS A 328 22.29 -2.71 -21.01
N ILE A 329 23.28 -2.51 -21.87
CA ILE A 329 23.66 -3.42 -22.95
C ILE A 329 25.04 -4.00 -22.59
N ILE A 330 25.11 -5.34 -22.53
CA ILE A 330 26.32 -6.07 -22.18
C ILE A 330 26.81 -6.78 -23.46
N GLN A 331 28.05 -6.53 -23.84
CA GLN A 331 28.71 -7.20 -24.95
C GLN A 331 29.94 -7.96 -24.43
N GLY A 332 29.84 -9.30 -24.38
CA GLY A 332 30.81 -10.11 -23.66
C GLY A 332 30.74 -9.88 -22.16
N GLU A 333 31.83 -9.46 -21.52
CA GLU A 333 31.92 -9.13 -20.10
C GLU A 333 31.85 -7.62 -19.81
N GLN A 334 31.71 -6.78 -20.85
CA GLN A 334 31.78 -5.33 -20.72
C GLN A 334 30.41 -4.67 -21.00
N ILE A 335 30.10 -3.63 -20.21
CA ILE A 335 28.95 -2.77 -20.44
C ILE A 335 29.34 -1.72 -21.47
N LEU A 336 28.49 -1.52 -22.49
CA LEU A 336 28.78 -0.53 -23.54
C LEU A 336 28.81 0.89 -22.97
N ASP A 337 29.72 1.72 -23.46
CA ASP A 337 29.94 3.10 -23.02
C ASP A 337 28.71 3.99 -23.14
N GLU A 338 27.86 3.74 -24.15
CA GLU A 338 26.58 4.46 -24.34
C GLU A 338 25.57 4.26 -23.22
N CYS A 339 25.77 3.22 -22.38
CA CYS A 339 24.92 2.96 -21.21
C CYS A 339 25.27 3.85 -20.01
N PHE A 340 26.41 4.52 -20.04
CA PHE A 340 26.88 5.35 -18.94
C PHE A 340 26.49 6.82 -19.11
N LEU A 341 26.05 7.46 -18.03
CA LEU A 341 25.79 8.90 -18.00
C LEU A 341 26.59 9.58 -16.90
N GLU A 342 27.11 10.77 -17.20
CA GLU A 342 27.68 11.68 -16.22
C GLU A 342 26.61 12.52 -15.52
N VAL A 343 26.95 13.10 -14.36
CA VAL A 343 26.03 13.97 -13.57
C VAL A 343 25.41 15.09 -14.44
N ASN A 344 26.23 15.73 -15.29
CA ASN A 344 25.77 16.82 -16.16
C ASN A 344 24.77 16.35 -17.22
N GLN A 345 24.97 15.16 -17.78
CA GLN A 345 24.06 14.56 -18.74
C GLN A 345 22.71 14.21 -18.09
N VAL A 346 22.74 13.63 -16.88
CA VAL A 346 21.54 13.36 -16.10
C VAL A 346 20.81 14.67 -15.77
N GLN A 347 21.56 15.75 -15.39
CA GLN A 347 20.98 17.05 -15.12
C GLN A 347 20.29 17.64 -16.34
N GLN A 348 20.91 17.55 -17.51
CA GLN A 348 20.34 17.99 -18.76
C GLN A 348 19.04 17.26 -19.09
N LYS A 349 19.04 15.95 -19.05
CA LYS A 349 17.85 15.12 -19.31
C LYS A 349 16.72 15.42 -18.33
N MET A 350 17.03 15.60 -17.02
CA MET A 350 16.03 15.98 -16.01
C MET A 350 15.44 17.35 -16.31
N LYS A 351 16.26 18.33 -16.75
CA LYS A 351 15.79 19.65 -17.19
C LYS A 351 14.86 19.55 -18.39
N GLU A 352 15.21 18.73 -19.38
CA GLU A 352 14.37 18.46 -20.56
C GLU A 352 13.02 17.81 -20.18
N ALA A 353 13.03 16.97 -19.14
CA ALA A 353 11.83 16.38 -18.57
C ALA A 353 11.02 17.34 -17.67
N GLY A 354 11.51 18.59 -17.47
CA GLY A 354 10.82 19.62 -16.69
C GLY A 354 11.22 19.71 -15.22
N TYR A 355 12.28 18.99 -14.79
CA TYR A 355 12.78 19.03 -13.42
C TYR A 355 14.01 19.93 -13.31
N LEU A 356 13.89 21.08 -12.65
CA LEU A 356 15.01 22.00 -12.40
C LEU A 356 15.74 21.59 -11.11
N LEU A 357 16.77 20.76 -11.22
CA LEU A 357 17.55 20.26 -10.09
C LEU A 357 18.98 20.79 -10.15
N GLU A 358 19.50 21.17 -8.99
CA GLU A 358 20.91 21.51 -8.84
C GLU A 358 21.79 20.25 -8.91
N SER A 359 23.01 20.40 -9.43
CA SER A 359 23.94 19.27 -9.60
C SER A 359 24.30 18.58 -8.28
N GLY A 360 24.32 19.32 -7.16
CA GLY A 360 24.51 18.77 -5.82
C GLY A 360 23.38 17.80 -5.41
N LYS A 361 22.14 18.17 -5.70
CA LYS A 361 20.97 17.31 -5.42
C LYS A 361 20.97 16.05 -6.30
N ILE A 362 21.35 16.20 -7.57
CA ILE A 362 21.47 15.06 -8.49
C ILE A 362 22.56 14.10 -8.01
N ARG A 363 23.75 14.60 -7.59
CA ARG A 363 24.82 13.77 -7.03
C ARG A 363 24.36 13.00 -5.79
N ALA A 364 23.60 13.64 -4.91
CA ALA A 364 23.06 12.98 -3.72
C ALA A 364 22.10 11.84 -4.10
N ILE A 365 21.20 12.08 -5.07
CA ILE A 365 20.29 11.04 -5.58
C ILE A 365 21.05 9.90 -6.24
N LEU A 366 22.00 10.18 -7.12
CA LEU A 366 22.84 9.17 -7.77
C LEU A 366 23.61 8.33 -6.75
N GLY A 367 24.17 8.97 -5.71
CA GLY A 367 24.84 8.26 -4.61
C GLY A 367 23.91 7.31 -3.87
N LEU A 368 22.67 7.73 -3.55
CA LEU A 368 21.68 6.84 -2.93
C LEU A 368 21.29 5.67 -3.85
N LEU A 369 21.08 5.92 -5.14
CA LEU A 369 20.72 4.89 -6.12
C LEU A 369 21.87 3.89 -6.33
N THR A 370 23.12 4.35 -6.26
CA THR A 370 24.31 3.48 -6.29
C THR A 370 24.42 2.63 -5.02
N MET A 371 24.26 3.23 -3.85
CA MET A 371 24.26 2.50 -2.58
C MET A 371 23.14 1.45 -2.53
N SER A 372 22.02 1.73 -3.15
CA SER A 372 20.87 0.83 -3.21
C SER A 372 20.97 -0.22 -4.33
N GLY A 373 22.04 -0.20 -5.15
CA GLY A 373 22.27 -1.15 -6.23
C GLY A 373 21.44 -0.93 -7.51
N TYR A 374 20.66 0.15 -7.59
CA TYR A 374 19.94 0.52 -8.82
C TYR A 374 20.85 1.09 -9.89
N LEU A 375 21.97 1.70 -9.47
CA LEU A 375 23.00 2.17 -10.37
C LEU A 375 24.35 1.51 -10.02
N GLU A 376 25.16 1.32 -11.04
CA GLU A 376 26.57 0.97 -10.92
C GLU A 376 27.40 2.21 -11.26
N GLU A 377 28.46 2.45 -10.49
CA GLU A 377 29.40 3.55 -10.67
C GLU A 377 30.67 3.05 -11.35
N ALA A 378 31.12 3.72 -12.39
CA ALA A 378 32.41 3.52 -13.01
C ALA A 378 33.23 4.81 -12.95
N LEU A 379 34.55 4.66 -12.82
CA LEU A 379 35.50 5.77 -12.83
C LEU A 379 36.24 5.78 -14.17
N GLU A 380 36.17 6.90 -14.90
CA GLU A 380 36.79 7.03 -16.20
C GLU A 380 37.95 8.04 -16.19
N GLY A 381 39.02 7.64 -16.88
CA GLY A 381 40.18 8.50 -17.19
C GLY A 381 41.07 8.84 -16.01
N LYS A 382 42.11 9.66 -16.28
CA LYS A 382 43.07 10.13 -15.26
C LYS A 382 42.43 11.02 -14.20
N GLU A 383 41.34 11.71 -14.55
CA GLU A 383 40.61 12.61 -13.62
C GLU A 383 39.57 11.85 -12.77
N LYS A 384 39.44 10.53 -12.91
CA LYS A 384 38.48 9.70 -12.16
C LYS A 384 37.04 10.27 -12.20
N LYS A 385 36.59 10.68 -13.38
CA LYS A 385 35.21 11.15 -13.56
C LYS A 385 34.24 10.02 -13.28
N LYS A 386 33.23 10.28 -12.46
CA LYS A 386 32.17 9.33 -12.13
C LYS A 386 31.16 9.26 -13.23
N ARG A 387 30.92 8.07 -13.71
CA ARG A 387 29.85 7.71 -14.65
C ARG A 387 28.97 6.65 -14.03
N TYR A 388 27.70 6.66 -14.38
CA TYR A 388 26.70 5.77 -13.80
C TYR A 388 25.96 5.04 -14.91
N CYS A 389 25.62 3.78 -14.69
CA CYS A 389 24.73 3.00 -15.54
C CYS A 389 23.71 2.24 -14.67
N LEU A 390 22.67 1.69 -15.29
CA LEU A 390 21.70 0.86 -14.58
C LEU A 390 22.38 -0.34 -13.96
N GLY A 391 22.12 -0.59 -12.69
CA GLY A 391 22.56 -1.77 -11.96
C GLY A 391 21.73 -3.02 -12.30
N ASN A 392 22.00 -4.10 -11.58
CA ASN A 392 21.33 -5.38 -11.82
C ASN A 392 20.03 -5.53 -11.04
N LEU A 393 19.71 -4.59 -10.14
CA LEU A 393 18.43 -4.60 -9.43
C LEU A 393 17.31 -4.24 -10.40
N SER A 394 16.48 -5.22 -10.72
CA SER A 394 15.20 -4.96 -11.38
C SER A 394 14.19 -4.43 -10.36
N SER A 395 13.33 -3.53 -10.78
CA SER A 395 12.31 -2.90 -9.93
C SER A 395 11.11 -3.82 -9.67
N ASP A 396 11.03 -4.98 -10.28
CA ASP A 396 9.88 -5.88 -10.12
C ASP A 396 10.21 -7.09 -9.25
N TRP A 397 9.89 -6.96 -7.98
CA TRP A 397 10.13 -7.98 -6.98
C TRP A 397 9.13 -9.14 -7.01
N SER A 398 7.97 -8.97 -7.64
CA SER A 398 7.02 -10.07 -7.81
C SER A 398 7.55 -11.14 -8.79
N THR A 399 8.47 -10.75 -9.67
CA THR A 399 9.12 -11.65 -10.65
C THR A 399 10.43 -12.26 -10.14
N HIS A 400 10.95 -11.83 -8.97
CA HIS A 400 12.18 -12.38 -8.40
C HIS A 400 12.01 -13.72 -7.71
N LEU A 401 10.77 -14.06 -7.32
CA LEU A 401 10.47 -15.34 -6.72
C LEU A 401 10.24 -16.39 -7.81
N GLU A 402 11.05 -17.43 -7.83
CA GLU A 402 10.78 -18.65 -8.60
C GLU A 402 9.67 -19.43 -7.88
N TRP A 403 8.42 -19.06 -8.15
CA TRP A 403 7.27 -19.56 -7.43
C TRP A 403 7.20 -21.10 -7.36
N GLU A 404 7.57 -21.79 -8.44
CA GLU A 404 7.63 -23.25 -8.45
C GLU A 404 8.62 -23.79 -7.39
N ARG A 405 9.82 -23.23 -7.36
CA ARG A 405 10.85 -23.59 -6.37
C ARG A 405 10.40 -23.22 -4.94
N GLU A 406 9.87 -22.02 -4.77
CA GLU A 406 9.53 -21.55 -3.45
C GLU A 406 8.31 -22.28 -2.87
N ILE A 407 7.36 -22.71 -3.69
CA ILE A 407 6.26 -23.57 -3.26
C ILE A 407 6.79 -24.94 -2.81
N LYS A 408 7.78 -25.51 -3.51
CA LYS A 408 8.44 -26.72 -3.07
C LYS A 408 9.11 -26.54 -1.71
N ASN A 409 9.86 -25.46 -1.53
CA ASN A 409 10.51 -25.13 -0.24
C ASN A 409 9.48 -24.99 0.89
N VAL A 410 8.33 -24.37 0.63
CA VAL A 410 7.23 -24.23 1.59
C VAL A 410 6.64 -25.58 1.97
N LYS A 411 6.45 -26.48 0.99
CA LYS A 411 5.97 -27.85 1.26
C LYS A 411 6.92 -28.60 2.19
N GLU A 412 8.23 -28.54 1.91
CA GLU A 412 9.26 -29.16 2.74
C GLU A 412 9.26 -28.55 4.16
N PHE A 413 9.12 -27.22 4.28
CA PHE A 413 9.01 -26.53 5.56
C PHE A 413 7.78 -26.98 6.36
N ILE A 414 6.60 -27.01 5.71
CA ILE A 414 5.36 -27.45 6.38
C ILE A 414 5.44 -28.92 6.80
N GLN A 415 5.96 -29.78 5.94
CA GLN A 415 6.10 -31.21 6.28
C GLN A 415 6.99 -31.43 7.49
N LYS A 416 8.00 -30.58 7.67
CA LYS A 416 8.93 -30.64 8.79
C LYS A 416 8.35 -30.03 10.07
N GLU A 417 7.84 -28.81 10.00
CA GLU A 417 7.46 -28.00 11.17
C GLU A 417 5.98 -28.18 11.56
N TYR A 418 5.11 -28.49 10.58
CA TYR A 418 3.66 -28.61 10.75
C TYR A 418 3.10 -29.85 10.03
N PRO A 419 3.56 -31.06 10.35
CA PRO A 419 3.18 -32.28 9.60
C PRO A 419 1.67 -32.52 9.57
N GLY A 420 0.95 -32.15 10.64
CA GLY A 420 -0.52 -32.28 10.71
C GLY A 420 -1.30 -31.35 9.78
N MET A 421 -0.65 -30.33 9.22
CA MET A 421 -1.25 -29.38 8.26
C MET A 421 -0.93 -29.74 6.80
N TYR A 422 0.06 -30.57 6.54
CA TYR A 422 0.66 -30.74 5.23
C TYR A 422 -0.32 -31.16 4.14
N GLU A 423 -1.12 -32.21 4.39
CA GLU A 423 -2.05 -32.75 3.39
C GLU A 423 -3.13 -31.74 2.98
N GLU A 424 -3.69 -31.03 3.96
CA GLU A 424 -4.71 -30.00 3.70
C GLU A 424 -4.13 -28.81 2.96
N TYR A 425 -2.92 -28.37 3.35
CA TYR A 425 -2.23 -27.27 2.71
C TYR A 425 -1.88 -27.61 1.25
N ASP A 426 -1.31 -28.78 1.00
CA ASP A 426 -0.96 -29.21 -0.35
C ASP A 426 -2.18 -29.30 -1.25
N LYS A 427 -3.23 -29.99 -0.78
CA LYS A 427 -4.49 -30.13 -1.51
C LYS A 427 -5.14 -28.78 -1.84
N LYS A 428 -5.18 -27.88 -0.87
CA LYS A 428 -5.95 -26.62 -0.98
C LYS A 428 -5.20 -25.55 -1.73
N TYR A 429 -3.89 -25.44 -1.52
CA TYR A 429 -3.11 -24.28 -1.96
C TYR A 429 -2.01 -24.59 -2.96
N CYS A 430 -1.60 -25.86 -3.13
CA CYS A 430 -0.47 -26.16 -4.01
C CYS A 430 -0.84 -26.91 -5.29
N GLN A 431 -2.04 -27.49 -5.37
CA GLN A 431 -2.47 -28.23 -6.56
C GLN A 431 -3.10 -27.33 -7.62
N ASN A 432 -3.69 -26.22 -7.25
CA ASN A 432 -4.25 -25.23 -8.18
C ASN A 432 -3.85 -23.82 -7.73
N LEU A 433 -2.89 -23.25 -8.43
CA LEU A 433 -2.35 -21.92 -8.17
C LEU A 433 -2.78 -20.90 -9.24
N THR A 434 -3.92 -21.15 -9.86
CA THR A 434 -4.56 -20.16 -10.74
C THR A 434 -5.24 -19.10 -9.89
N ILE A 435 -4.83 -17.86 -10.08
CA ILE A 435 -5.29 -16.68 -9.35
C ILE A 435 -5.82 -15.62 -10.32
N THR A 436 -6.60 -14.69 -9.79
CA THR A 436 -7.03 -13.49 -10.52
C THR A 436 -6.16 -12.32 -10.09
N ASP A 437 -5.46 -11.66 -11.03
CA ASP A 437 -4.68 -10.46 -10.73
C ASP A 437 -5.60 -9.40 -10.12
N PRO A 438 -5.26 -8.87 -8.93
CA PRO A 438 -6.13 -7.94 -8.21
C PRO A 438 -6.29 -6.60 -8.94
N ILE A 439 -5.40 -6.26 -9.86
CA ILE A 439 -5.40 -4.96 -10.55
C ILE A 439 -6.18 -5.05 -11.87
N ASN A 440 -5.80 -5.98 -12.76
CA ASN A 440 -6.35 -6.06 -14.12
C ASN A 440 -7.37 -7.19 -14.33
N GLY A 441 -7.54 -8.09 -13.36
CA GLY A 441 -8.50 -9.20 -13.41
C GLY A 441 -8.07 -10.37 -14.28
N GLU A 442 -6.83 -10.39 -14.78
CA GLU A 442 -6.32 -11.50 -15.59
C GLU A 442 -6.12 -12.76 -14.74
N ARG A 443 -6.36 -13.92 -15.34
CA ARG A 443 -6.07 -15.20 -14.69
C ARG A 443 -4.60 -15.56 -14.90
N ILE A 444 -3.90 -15.83 -13.83
CA ILE A 444 -2.47 -16.12 -13.79
C ILE A 444 -2.27 -17.46 -13.07
N ASN A 445 -1.48 -18.35 -13.65
CA ASN A 445 -0.99 -19.54 -12.95
C ASN A 445 0.39 -19.23 -12.34
N LEU A 446 0.49 -19.23 -11.01
CA LEU A 446 1.75 -18.93 -10.32
C LEU A 446 2.89 -19.88 -10.67
N LEU A 447 2.60 -21.16 -11.01
CA LEU A 447 3.62 -22.12 -11.40
C LEU A 447 4.20 -21.85 -12.80
N GLU A 448 3.49 -21.11 -13.64
CA GLU A 448 3.91 -20.77 -15.00
C GLU A 448 4.66 -19.43 -15.06
N LEU A 449 4.68 -18.68 -13.94
CA LEU A 449 5.47 -17.44 -13.83
C LEU A 449 6.96 -17.79 -13.83
N LYS A 450 7.56 -17.89 -15.01
CA LYS A 450 9.01 -18.09 -15.19
C LYS A 450 9.74 -16.76 -15.11
N ASN A 451 10.86 -16.76 -14.39
CA ASN A 451 11.76 -15.61 -14.31
C ASN A 451 12.10 -15.07 -15.69
N GLY A 452 11.62 -13.86 -15.99
CA GLY A 452 12.13 -13.02 -17.08
C GLY A 452 12.04 -13.57 -18.50
N LYS A 453 11.46 -14.77 -18.75
CA LYS A 453 11.35 -15.39 -20.07
C LYS A 453 9.93 -15.48 -20.63
N ASN A 454 8.89 -15.11 -19.89
CA ASN A 454 7.58 -14.90 -20.49
C ASN A 454 7.53 -13.48 -21.07
N GLU A 455 8.13 -13.36 -22.24
CA GLU A 455 8.20 -12.10 -22.98
C GLU A 455 6.82 -11.58 -23.39
N ASP A 456 5.75 -12.39 -23.38
CA ASP A 456 4.47 -12.01 -23.98
C ASP A 456 3.34 -11.63 -23.01
N ILE A 457 3.30 -12.13 -21.78
CA ILE A 457 2.24 -11.78 -20.82
C ILE A 457 2.71 -10.71 -19.83
N ASN A 458 3.94 -10.81 -19.35
CA ASN A 458 4.54 -9.79 -18.47
C ASN A 458 5.10 -8.60 -19.25
N ASN A 459 5.42 -8.74 -20.55
CA ASN A 459 5.92 -7.63 -21.37
C ASN A 459 4.86 -6.59 -21.72
N LYS A 460 3.57 -6.91 -21.72
CA LYS A 460 2.54 -5.89 -21.94
C LYS A 460 2.14 -5.14 -20.68
N ASN A 461 2.21 -5.77 -19.50
CA ASN A 461 1.70 -5.12 -18.26
C ASN A 461 2.75 -4.86 -17.18
N VAL A 462 3.75 -5.68 -17.00
CA VAL A 462 4.83 -5.47 -16.01
C VAL A 462 6.07 -4.88 -16.64
N ARG A 463 6.47 -5.28 -17.85
CA ARG A 463 7.34 -4.47 -18.70
C ARG A 463 6.62 -3.20 -19.18
N GLY A 464 5.30 -3.22 -19.36
CA GLY A 464 4.51 -2.01 -19.51
C GLY A 464 4.64 -1.10 -18.30
N MET A 465 4.59 -1.57 -17.06
CA MET A 465 4.88 -0.77 -15.87
C MET A 465 6.37 -0.44 -15.73
N LEU A 466 7.30 -1.34 -16.09
CA LEU A 466 8.74 -1.08 -16.10
C LEU A 466 9.20 -0.34 -17.36
N ASP A 467 8.75 -0.73 -18.56
CA ASP A 467 8.97 0.04 -19.78
C ASP A 467 8.15 1.32 -19.80
N GLU A 468 7.05 1.38 -19.06
CA GLU A 468 6.31 2.60 -18.77
C GLU A 468 6.92 3.36 -17.61
N PHE A 469 7.51 2.71 -16.62
CA PHE A 469 8.37 3.31 -15.60
C PHE A 469 9.69 3.82 -16.20
N ILE A 470 10.19 3.18 -17.27
CA ILE A 470 11.41 3.56 -18.00
C ILE A 470 11.11 4.39 -19.27
N LYS A 471 9.88 4.39 -19.83
CA LYS A 471 9.51 5.14 -21.05
C LYS A 471 8.70 6.43 -20.80
N CYS A 472 8.32 6.74 -19.58
CA CYS A 472 7.83 8.04 -19.14
C CYS A 472 8.89 8.75 -18.32
#